data_54e3dc55a58b3e3c4a31323317c95ffb
#
_entry.id   54e3dc55a58b3e3c4a31323317c95ffb
#
_cell.length_a   1.000
_cell.length_b   1.000
_cell.length_c   1.000
_cell.angle_alpha   90.00
_cell.angle_beta   90.00
_cell.angle_gamma   90.00
#
_symmetry.space_group_name_H-M   'P 1'
#
loop_
_entity.id
_entity.type
_entity.pdbx_description
1 polymer ?
#
loop_
_entity_poly.entity_id
_entity_poly.type
_entity_poly.pdbx_seq_one_letter_code
_entity_poly.pdbx_strand_id
1 'polypeptide(L)'
;MTPLKIGRHTIRFPLIQGGMGVRISGGRLAGHVARCGGLGLVATAGIGLNSPHYDGKNFFTADPLALKDELRKAYALAPGGVVGTNCMVAVTNYDEMVRTSCEGGAKVIVSGAGLPLNLPELTADFPEVALVPIVSSVKAAELIARKWHKGFARLPDAVVVEDPDTAGGHLGEKLENIGTGAYDQYGTVRGVKTYFREVWKAEIPVIAAGGIWDREDLARALAEGADGVQMASRFVCTEECDASDAFKQAYLDCRREDIGLVMSPAGLPGRAISKNIDQIRQRDIDLGVRCPSGCLKKCTYKADQERFCIVHALDRAQRGDVETGLVFCGSNAWRADRITTVKAIFDELFAPARPVSRDVAVNG
;
A
#
# COMPACT_ATOMS: atom_id res chain seq x y z
N MET A 1 17.52 -16.44 -3.51
CA MET A 1 16.56 -15.83 -2.57
C MET A 1 15.34 -16.73 -2.46
N THR A 2 14.85 -16.97 -1.24
CA THR A 2 13.73 -17.90 -1.00
C THR A 2 12.40 -17.27 -1.47
N PRO A 3 11.57 -17.98 -2.23
CA PRO A 3 10.22 -17.50 -2.59
C PRO A 3 9.37 -17.28 -1.35
N LEU A 4 8.53 -16.24 -1.38
CA LEU A 4 7.57 -15.94 -0.31
C LEU A 4 6.29 -16.75 -0.52
N LYS A 5 5.84 -17.45 0.52
CA LYS A 5 4.54 -18.14 0.51
C LYS A 5 3.53 -17.35 1.34
N ILE A 6 2.38 -17.04 0.74
CA ILE A 6 1.24 -16.40 1.42
C ILE A 6 0.02 -17.30 1.19
N GLY A 7 -0.43 -17.99 2.22
CA GLY A 7 -1.43 -19.04 2.09
C GLY A 7 -0.96 -20.11 1.09
N ARG A 8 -1.77 -20.40 0.09
CA ARG A 8 -1.43 -21.37 -0.99
C ARG A 8 -0.62 -20.77 -2.15
N HIS A 9 -0.37 -19.45 -2.14
CA HIS A 9 0.27 -18.75 -3.26
C HIS A 9 1.76 -18.62 -3.04
N THR A 10 2.54 -18.88 -4.09
CA THR A 10 3.99 -18.72 -4.10
C THR A 10 4.36 -17.50 -4.94
N ILE A 11 5.04 -16.55 -4.34
CA ILE A 11 5.54 -15.31 -4.93
C ILE A 11 7.05 -15.52 -5.12
N ARG A 12 7.49 -15.51 -6.38
CA ARG A 12 8.88 -15.86 -6.76
C ARG A 12 9.91 -14.99 -6.05
N PHE A 13 9.68 -13.70 -6.00
CA PHE A 13 10.52 -12.74 -5.29
C PHE A 13 9.76 -12.22 -4.07
N PRO A 14 10.37 -12.15 -2.88
CA PRO A 14 9.70 -11.80 -1.64
C PRO A 14 9.39 -10.29 -1.57
N LEU A 15 8.63 -9.80 -2.57
CA LEU A 15 8.27 -8.40 -2.74
C LEU A 15 6.79 -8.26 -3.03
N ILE A 16 6.15 -7.39 -2.26
CA ILE A 16 4.79 -6.90 -2.46
C ILE A 16 4.87 -5.45 -2.92
N GLN A 17 4.22 -5.12 -4.04
CA GLN A 17 3.97 -3.73 -4.38
C GLN A 17 2.77 -3.26 -3.55
N GLY A 18 2.98 -2.36 -2.62
CA GLY A 18 1.95 -1.83 -1.73
C GLY A 18 0.87 -1.07 -2.47
N GLY A 19 -0.40 -1.25 -2.06
CA GLY A 19 -1.52 -0.56 -2.66
C GLY A 19 -1.50 0.94 -2.39
N MET A 20 -1.67 1.75 -3.44
CA MET A 20 -1.68 3.21 -3.40
C MET A 20 -2.98 3.74 -3.99
N GLY A 21 -3.88 4.23 -3.12
CA GLY A 21 -5.09 4.95 -3.52
C GLY A 21 -4.82 6.46 -3.65
N VAL A 22 -5.61 7.22 -4.36
CA VAL A 22 -6.72 6.87 -5.26
C VAL A 22 -6.14 6.61 -6.65
N ARG A 23 -6.35 5.40 -7.22
CA ARG A 23 -5.95 5.05 -8.58
C ARG A 23 -4.46 5.22 -8.94
N ILE A 24 -3.55 5.20 -7.97
CA ILE A 24 -2.09 5.23 -8.21
C ILE A 24 -1.59 3.83 -8.57
N SER A 25 -2.05 2.79 -7.84
CA SER A 25 -1.80 1.40 -8.20
C SER A 25 -3.07 0.76 -8.75
N GLY A 26 -3.20 0.73 -10.05
CA GLY A 26 -4.25 0.05 -10.80
C GLY A 26 -3.77 -1.30 -11.34
N GLY A 27 -4.54 -1.83 -12.29
CA GLY A 27 -4.25 -3.14 -12.89
C GLY A 27 -2.99 -3.17 -13.73
N ARG A 28 -2.56 -2.04 -14.32
CA ARG A 28 -1.33 -1.97 -15.10
C ARG A 28 -0.11 -2.16 -14.22
N LEU A 29 0.02 -1.39 -13.16
CA LEU A 29 1.15 -1.55 -12.22
C LEU A 29 1.12 -2.94 -11.58
N ALA A 30 -0.01 -3.34 -11.01
CA ALA A 30 -0.13 -4.64 -10.32
C ALA A 30 0.18 -5.82 -11.26
N GLY A 31 -0.27 -5.77 -12.51
CA GLY A 31 0.00 -6.80 -13.50
C GLY A 31 1.49 -6.90 -13.87
N HIS A 32 2.18 -5.78 -14.06
CA HIS A 32 3.61 -5.78 -14.35
C HIS A 32 4.45 -6.29 -13.18
N VAL A 33 4.09 -5.96 -11.93
CA VAL A 33 4.73 -6.51 -10.73
C VAL A 33 4.53 -8.02 -10.65
N ALA A 34 3.30 -8.50 -10.87
CA ALA A 34 3.01 -9.93 -10.87
C ALA A 34 3.73 -10.68 -12.00
N ARG A 35 3.86 -10.08 -13.19
CA ARG A 35 4.63 -10.62 -14.32
C ARG A 35 6.12 -10.74 -13.99
N CYS A 36 6.67 -9.80 -13.23
CA CYS A 36 8.05 -9.87 -12.75
C CYS A 36 8.26 -10.87 -11.60
N GLY A 37 7.19 -11.44 -11.04
CA GLY A 37 7.26 -12.47 -10.01
C GLY A 37 7.12 -11.95 -8.58
N GLY A 38 6.65 -10.71 -8.40
CA GLY A 38 6.19 -10.15 -7.11
C GLY A 38 4.70 -10.34 -6.89
N LEU A 39 4.17 -9.80 -5.80
CA LEU A 39 2.74 -9.63 -5.57
C LEU A 39 2.34 -8.20 -5.92
N GLY A 40 1.55 -8.03 -6.98
CA GLY A 40 0.98 -6.74 -7.37
C GLY A 40 -0.36 -6.50 -6.69
N LEU A 41 -0.56 -5.30 -6.12
CA LEU A 41 -1.80 -4.94 -5.45
C LEU A 41 -2.54 -3.82 -6.18
N VAL A 42 -3.80 -4.06 -6.48
CA VAL A 42 -4.75 -3.04 -6.92
C VAL A 42 -5.34 -2.36 -5.68
N ALA A 43 -5.22 -1.03 -5.57
CA ALA A 43 -5.82 -0.28 -4.48
C ALA A 43 -7.32 -0.04 -4.74
N THR A 44 -8.16 -0.39 -3.75
CA THR A 44 -9.62 -0.33 -3.94
C THR A 44 -10.24 1.02 -3.60
N ALA A 45 -9.59 1.84 -2.75
CA ALA A 45 -10.14 3.10 -2.29
C ALA A 45 -10.34 4.11 -3.43
N GLY A 46 -11.61 4.47 -3.72
CA GLY A 46 -11.98 5.42 -4.75
C GLY A 46 -11.63 4.99 -6.18
N ILE A 47 -11.52 3.69 -6.42
CA ILE A 47 -11.12 3.13 -7.72
C ILE A 47 -12.13 3.46 -8.82
N GLY A 48 -13.40 3.67 -8.46
CA GLY A 48 -14.47 4.05 -9.37
C GLY A 48 -14.38 5.48 -9.88
N LEU A 49 -13.70 6.38 -9.15
CA LEU A 49 -13.50 7.76 -9.58
C LEU A 49 -12.83 7.80 -10.95
N ASN A 50 -13.41 8.58 -11.87
CA ASN A 50 -12.90 8.72 -13.23
C ASN A 50 -12.79 7.40 -14.03
N SER A 51 -13.40 6.31 -13.54
CA SER A 51 -13.56 5.10 -14.34
C SER A 51 -14.65 5.29 -15.43
N PRO A 52 -14.68 4.45 -16.46
CA PRO A 52 -15.77 4.47 -17.46
C PRO A 52 -17.17 4.22 -16.86
N HIS A 53 -17.23 3.70 -15.65
CA HIS A 53 -18.47 3.41 -14.92
C HIS A 53 -18.95 4.57 -14.05
N TYR A 54 -18.15 5.65 -13.91
CA TYR A 54 -18.48 6.77 -13.06
C TYR A 54 -19.46 7.74 -13.75
N ASP A 55 -20.62 7.92 -13.15
CA ASP A 55 -21.70 8.78 -13.65
C ASP A 55 -21.56 10.28 -13.24
N GLY A 56 -20.46 10.62 -12.56
CA GLY A 56 -20.21 11.97 -12.03
C GLY A 56 -20.92 12.26 -10.71
N LYS A 57 -21.66 11.32 -10.12
CA LYS A 57 -22.42 11.52 -8.89
C LYS A 57 -21.94 10.67 -7.73
N ASN A 58 -21.93 9.35 -7.89
CA ASN A 58 -21.58 8.44 -6.84
C ASN A 58 -20.56 7.40 -7.33
N PHE A 59 -19.32 7.53 -6.89
CA PHE A 59 -18.27 6.59 -7.29
C PHE A 59 -18.40 5.20 -6.62
N PHE A 60 -19.16 5.06 -5.54
CA PHE A 60 -19.39 3.75 -4.92
C PHE A 60 -20.08 2.77 -5.86
N THR A 61 -20.99 3.24 -6.70
CA THR A 61 -21.63 2.38 -7.70
C THR A 61 -20.67 1.96 -8.81
N ALA A 62 -19.65 2.75 -9.06
CA ALA A 62 -18.61 2.47 -10.05
C ALA A 62 -17.46 1.61 -9.47
N ASP A 63 -17.20 1.69 -8.16
CA ASP A 63 -16.07 1.01 -7.52
C ASP A 63 -16.00 -0.50 -7.80
N PRO A 64 -17.10 -1.29 -7.65
CA PRO A 64 -17.07 -2.74 -7.90
C PRO A 64 -16.76 -3.08 -9.37
N LEU A 65 -17.33 -2.33 -10.30
CA LEU A 65 -17.12 -2.55 -11.72
C LEU A 65 -15.69 -2.18 -12.12
N ALA A 66 -15.22 -1.03 -11.67
CA ALA A 66 -13.86 -0.56 -11.91
C ALA A 66 -12.82 -1.53 -11.32
N LEU A 67 -13.05 -2.07 -10.12
CA LEU A 67 -12.15 -3.04 -9.52
C LEU A 67 -12.06 -4.32 -10.35
N LYS A 68 -13.19 -4.86 -10.81
CA LYS A 68 -13.21 -6.05 -11.67
C LYS A 68 -12.47 -5.81 -12.98
N ASP A 69 -12.59 -4.62 -13.57
CA ASP A 69 -11.86 -4.26 -14.78
C ASP A 69 -10.34 -4.16 -14.54
N GLU A 70 -9.93 -3.55 -13.42
CA GLU A 70 -8.51 -3.43 -13.09
C GLU A 70 -7.89 -4.80 -12.76
N LEU A 71 -8.60 -5.69 -12.07
CA LEU A 71 -8.14 -7.06 -11.83
C LEU A 71 -8.02 -7.84 -13.15
N ARG A 72 -9.01 -7.73 -14.06
CA ARG A 72 -8.96 -8.34 -15.40
C ARG A 72 -7.76 -7.83 -16.19
N LYS A 73 -7.49 -6.52 -16.18
CA LYS A 73 -6.32 -5.90 -16.80
C LYS A 73 -5.01 -6.46 -16.23
N ALA A 74 -4.91 -6.59 -14.91
CA ALA A 74 -3.72 -7.14 -14.26
C ALA A 74 -3.47 -8.60 -14.68
N TYR A 75 -4.50 -9.44 -14.70
CA TYR A 75 -4.36 -10.84 -15.12
C TYR A 75 -4.09 -10.99 -16.62
N ALA A 76 -4.59 -10.10 -17.48
CA ALA A 76 -4.22 -10.08 -18.90
C ALA A 76 -2.71 -9.83 -19.10
N LEU A 77 -2.11 -9.00 -18.25
CA LEU A 77 -0.66 -8.72 -18.26
C LEU A 77 0.18 -9.83 -17.62
N ALA A 78 -0.37 -10.56 -16.65
CA ALA A 78 0.31 -11.60 -15.90
C ALA A 78 -0.56 -12.85 -15.74
N PRO A 79 -0.81 -13.60 -16.82
CA PRO A 79 -1.53 -14.87 -16.73
C PRO A 79 -0.81 -15.82 -15.75
N GLY A 80 -1.52 -16.27 -14.71
CA GLY A 80 -0.93 -17.11 -13.66
C GLY A 80 -0.15 -16.35 -12.56
N GLY A 81 0.14 -15.07 -12.72
CA GLY A 81 0.76 -14.22 -11.69
C GLY A 81 -0.05 -14.13 -10.40
N VAL A 82 0.58 -13.65 -9.34
CA VAL A 82 -0.12 -13.40 -8.06
C VAL A 82 -0.52 -11.92 -8.01
N VAL A 83 -1.80 -11.66 -8.17
CA VAL A 83 -2.41 -10.33 -8.07
C VAL A 83 -3.36 -10.33 -6.88
N GLY A 84 -3.33 -9.26 -6.11
CA GLY A 84 -4.20 -9.05 -4.97
C GLY A 84 -4.80 -7.65 -4.97
N THR A 85 -5.49 -7.34 -3.89
CA THR A 85 -6.07 -6.02 -3.64
C THR A 85 -5.61 -5.47 -2.31
N ASN A 86 -5.56 -4.14 -2.21
CA ASN A 86 -5.40 -3.44 -0.94
C ASN A 86 -6.73 -2.79 -0.56
N CYS A 87 -7.33 -3.27 0.54
CA CYS A 87 -8.63 -2.82 1.04
C CYS A 87 -8.46 -2.01 2.33
N MET A 88 -8.90 -0.76 2.30
CA MET A 88 -8.81 0.15 3.44
C MET A 88 -10.03 0.00 4.35
N VAL A 89 -9.84 -0.43 5.62
CA VAL A 89 -10.95 -0.68 6.59
C VAL A 89 -11.78 0.57 6.86
N ALA A 90 -11.16 1.75 6.81
CA ALA A 90 -11.79 3.02 7.12
C ALA A 90 -12.83 3.49 6.09
N VAL A 91 -12.86 2.92 4.88
CA VAL A 91 -13.83 3.32 3.84
C VAL A 91 -15.21 2.70 4.12
N THR A 92 -16.25 3.42 3.71
CA THR A 92 -17.65 3.03 3.98
C THR A 92 -18.04 1.74 3.28
N ASN A 93 -17.59 1.55 2.02
CA ASN A 93 -17.89 0.37 1.21
C ASN A 93 -16.85 -0.77 1.34
N TYR A 94 -16.13 -0.81 2.47
CA TYR A 94 -15.09 -1.82 2.72
C TYR A 94 -15.56 -3.25 2.45
N ASP A 95 -16.69 -3.61 3.04
CA ASP A 95 -17.23 -4.98 2.96
C ASP A 95 -17.56 -5.38 1.52
N GLU A 96 -18.16 -4.47 0.77
CA GLU A 96 -18.46 -4.67 -0.66
C GLU A 96 -17.16 -4.83 -1.47
N MET A 97 -16.14 -3.98 -1.22
CA MET A 97 -14.89 -4.02 -1.96
C MET A 97 -14.08 -5.30 -1.67
N VAL A 98 -14.15 -5.83 -0.44
CA VAL A 98 -13.55 -7.12 -0.10
C VAL A 98 -14.24 -8.24 -0.89
N ARG A 99 -15.57 -8.31 -0.91
CA ARG A 99 -16.33 -9.32 -1.68
C ARG A 99 -16.05 -9.20 -3.18
N THR A 100 -16.10 -7.98 -3.71
CA THR A 100 -15.77 -7.71 -5.12
C THR A 100 -14.34 -8.13 -5.48
N SER A 101 -13.38 -7.98 -4.56
CA SER A 101 -12.01 -8.45 -4.75
C SER A 101 -11.96 -9.96 -4.94
N CYS A 102 -12.67 -10.72 -4.11
CA CYS A 102 -12.77 -12.17 -4.22
C CYS A 102 -13.44 -12.58 -5.55
N GLU A 103 -14.60 -12.00 -5.86
CA GLU A 103 -15.34 -12.24 -7.10
C GLU A 103 -14.53 -11.89 -8.36
N GLY A 104 -13.70 -10.86 -8.28
CA GLY A 104 -12.78 -10.43 -9.34
C GLY A 104 -11.54 -11.31 -9.48
N GLY A 105 -11.38 -12.33 -8.61
CA GLY A 105 -10.30 -13.30 -8.65
C GLY A 105 -9.00 -12.84 -7.96
N ALA A 106 -9.05 -11.85 -7.06
CA ALA A 106 -7.89 -11.49 -6.25
C ALA A 106 -7.41 -12.71 -5.45
N LYS A 107 -6.12 -13.03 -5.54
CA LYS A 107 -5.51 -14.16 -4.82
C LYS A 107 -5.13 -13.82 -3.39
N VAL A 108 -4.90 -12.54 -3.10
CA VAL A 108 -4.49 -12.03 -1.80
C VAL A 108 -5.26 -10.74 -1.50
N ILE A 109 -5.78 -10.60 -0.30
CA ILE A 109 -6.32 -9.33 0.19
C ILE A 109 -5.41 -8.82 1.30
N VAL A 110 -4.78 -7.68 1.05
CA VAL A 110 -4.02 -6.92 2.05
C VAL A 110 -4.94 -5.85 2.63
N SER A 111 -5.09 -5.79 3.94
CA SER A 111 -6.05 -4.89 4.57
C SER A 111 -5.47 -4.13 5.75
N GLY A 112 -5.64 -2.81 5.73
CA GLY A 112 -5.10 -1.88 6.73
C GLY A 112 -5.94 -0.61 6.86
N ALA A 113 -5.35 0.46 7.40
CA ALA A 113 -6.04 1.70 7.78
C ALA A 113 -7.24 1.41 8.70
N GLY A 114 -6.99 0.64 9.74
CA GLY A 114 -7.90 0.07 10.70
C GLY A 114 -7.69 -1.43 10.88
N LEU A 115 -8.28 -2.02 11.89
CA LEU A 115 -8.15 -3.46 12.15
C LEU A 115 -9.22 -4.24 11.37
N PRO A 116 -8.83 -5.16 10.45
CA PRO A 116 -9.77 -5.89 9.60
C PRO A 116 -10.40 -7.08 10.34
N LEU A 117 -11.11 -6.82 11.44
CA LEU A 117 -11.56 -7.88 12.37
C LEU A 117 -12.59 -8.83 11.77
N ASN A 118 -13.36 -8.40 10.76
CA ASN A 118 -14.39 -9.18 10.07
C ASN A 118 -13.94 -9.70 8.69
N LEU A 119 -12.68 -9.52 8.31
CA LEU A 119 -12.20 -9.92 6.98
C LEU A 119 -12.42 -11.43 6.68
N PRO A 120 -12.19 -12.39 7.63
CA PRO A 120 -12.48 -13.79 7.36
C PRO A 120 -13.96 -14.08 7.11
N GLU A 121 -14.89 -13.36 7.74
CA GLU A 121 -16.33 -13.48 7.51
C GLU A 121 -16.70 -13.07 6.08
N LEU A 122 -16.15 -11.94 5.63
CA LEU A 122 -16.41 -11.39 4.30
C LEU A 122 -15.89 -12.27 3.16
N THR A 123 -14.93 -13.13 3.46
CA THR A 123 -14.25 -14.03 2.50
C THR A 123 -14.54 -15.50 2.74
N ALA A 124 -15.54 -15.83 3.54
CA ALA A 124 -15.83 -17.22 3.94
C ALA A 124 -16.11 -18.15 2.73
N ASP A 125 -16.74 -17.61 1.68
CA ASP A 125 -17.07 -18.35 0.45
C ASP A 125 -15.85 -18.50 -0.51
N PHE A 126 -14.70 -17.89 -0.17
CA PHE A 126 -13.48 -17.86 -0.99
C PHE A 126 -12.26 -18.34 -0.19
N PRO A 127 -12.23 -19.61 0.25
CA PRO A 127 -11.17 -20.11 1.15
C PRO A 127 -9.78 -20.14 0.51
N GLU A 128 -9.70 -20.01 -0.81
CA GLU A 128 -8.43 -19.93 -1.56
C GLU A 128 -7.79 -18.54 -1.48
N VAL A 129 -8.53 -17.50 -1.10
CA VAL A 129 -8.02 -16.13 -0.99
C VAL A 129 -7.22 -15.97 0.29
N ALA A 130 -5.98 -15.56 0.17
CA ALA A 130 -5.11 -15.31 1.31
C ALA A 130 -5.38 -13.94 1.94
N LEU A 131 -5.39 -13.89 3.28
CA LEU A 131 -5.74 -12.71 4.06
C LEU A 131 -4.53 -12.18 4.82
N VAL A 132 -4.19 -10.93 4.57
CA VAL A 132 -2.98 -10.29 5.07
C VAL A 132 -3.31 -8.96 5.74
N PRO A 133 -3.38 -8.89 7.07
CA PRO A 133 -3.55 -7.63 7.78
C PRO A 133 -2.27 -6.81 7.79
N ILE A 134 -2.41 -5.47 7.77
CA ILE A 134 -1.33 -4.52 8.04
C ILE A 134 -1.42 -4.07 9.50
N VAL A 135 -0.32 -4.10 10.20
CA VAL A 135 -0.20 -3.70 11.61
C VAL A 135 1.04 -2.85 11.84
N SER A 136 1.04 -2.02 12.89
CA SER A 136 2.22 -1.29 13.36
C SER A 136 2.64 -1.73 14.78
N SER A 137 2.09 -2.84 15.31
CA SER A 137 2.49 -3.35 16.61
C SER A 137 2.17 -4.83 16.78
N VAL A 138 2.92 -5.51 17.66
CA VAL A 138 2.65 -6.90 18.07
C VAL A 138 1.24 -7.03 18.65
N LYS A 139 0.81 -6.08 19.49
CA LYS A 139 -0.54 -6.07 20.10
C LYS A 139 -1.67 -6.07 19.07
N ALA A 140 -1.50 -5.35 17.95
CA ALA A 140 -2.49 -5.34 16.86
C ALA A 140 -2.56 -6.71 16.18
N ALA A 141 -1.41 -7.34 15.88
CA ALA A 141 -1.35 -8.68 15.31
C ALA A 141 -2.00 -9.72 16.24
N GLU A 142 -1.70 -9.65 17.54
CA GLU A 142 -2.30 -10.51 18.56
C GLU A 142 -3.84 -10.37 18.62
N LEU A 143 -4.33 -9.14 18.60
CA LEU A 143 -5.78 -8.86 18.64
C LEU A 143 -6.48 -9.45 17.41
N ILE A 144 -5.92 -9.22 16.22
CA ILE A 144 -6.46 -9.77 14.97
C ILE A 144 -6.46 -11.30 15.01
N ALA A 145 -5.32 -11.93 15.34
CA ALA A 145 -5.20 -13.39 15.39
C ALA A 145 -6.21 -14.02 16.35
N ARG A 146 -6.35 -13.47 17.57
CA ARG A 146 -7.33 -13.95 18.56
C ARG A 146 -8.77 -13.78 18.09
N LYS A 147 -9.11 -12.64 17.49
CA LYS A 147 -10.46 -12.37 17.00
C LYS A 147 -10.81 -13.28 15.83
N TRP A 148 -9.91 -13.43 14.87
CA TRP A 148 -10.12 -14.30 13.71
C TRP A 148 -10.23 -15.77 14.10
N HIS A 149 -9.33 -16.24 14.98
CA HIS A 149 -9.39 -17.62 15.44
C HIS A 149 -10.68 -17.93 16.23
N LYS A 150 -11.05 -17.03 17.16
CA LYS A 150 -12.25 -17.23 17.98
C LYS A 150 -13.54 -17.18 17.13
N GLY A 151 -13.63 -16.27 16.17
CA GLY A 151 -14.83 -16.06 15.37
C GLY A 151 -14.96 -16.99 14.16
N PHE A 152 -13.81 -17.36 13.56
CA PHE A 152 -13.80 -17.97 12.23
C PHE A 152 -12.84 -19.16 12.09
N ALA A 153 -12.21 -19.59 13.19
CA ALA A 153 -11.20 -20.67 13.21
C ALA A 153 -10.06 -20.44 12.19
N ARG A 154 -9.69 -19.18 11.91
CA ARG A 154 -8.69 -18.78 10.90
C ARG A 154 -7.61 -17.92 11.51
N LEU A 155 -6.36 -18.09 11.04
CA LEU A 155 -5.24 -17.19 11.29
C LEU A 155 -4.93 -16.39 10.01
N PRO A 156 -4.19 -15.26 10.11
CA PRO A 156 -3.65 -14.59 8.94
C PRO A 156 -2.75 -15.52 8.11
N ASP A 157 -2.77 -15.37 6.78
CA ASP A 157 -1.87 -16.10 5.88
C ASP A 157 -0.49 -15.44 5.78
N ALA A 158 -0.39 -14.18 6.13
CA ALA A 158 0.83 -13.41 6.38
C ALA A 158 0.45 -12.13 7.15
N VAL A 159 1.44 -11.39 7.66
CA VAL A 159 1.24 -10.10 8.31
C VAL A 159 2.20 -9.07 7.73
N VAL A 160 1.72 -7.89 7.35
CA VAL A 160 2.57 -6.75 7.01
C VAL A 160 2.78 -5.91 8.27
N VAL A 161 4.04 -5.69 8.63
CA VAL A 161 4.46 -4.76 9.70
C VAL A 161 4.90 -3.46 9.05
N GLU A 162 4.08 -2.43 9.21
CA GLU A 162 4.31 -1.11 8.63
C GLU A 162 4.95 -0.17 9.64
N ASP A 163 6.11 0.37 9.28
CA ASP A 163 6.83 1.37 10.06
C ASP A 163 6.21 2.76 9.89
N PRO A 164 5.58 3.34 10.93
CA PRO A 164 4.97 4.66 10.84
C PRO A 164 5.99 5.79 10.69
N ASP A 165 7.27 5.56 11.04
CA ASP A 165 8.33 6.57 10.93
C ASP A 165 8.83 6.72 9.49
N THR A 166 8.54 5.76 8.60
CA THR A 166 9.05 5.78 7.21
C THR A 166 8.00 5.50 6.14
N ALA A 167 6.89 4.88 6.47
CA ALA A 167 5.81 4.58 5.52
C ALA A 167 5.16 5.86 4.96
N GLY A 168 4.50 5.73 3.83
CA GLY A 168 3.71 6.77 3.18
C GLY A 168 2.21 6.57 3.31
N GLY A 169 1.43 7.60 3.01
CA GLY A 169 -0.01 7.55 3.17
C GLY A 169 -0.45 7.60 4.63
N HIS A 170 -1.58 6.98 4.93
CA HIS A 170 -2.12 6.94 6.30
C HIS A 170 -1.28 6.03 7.19
N LEU A 171 -0.93 6.51 8.37
CA LEU A 171 -0.02 5.84 9.31
C LEU A 171 -0.80 5.24 10.49
N GLY A 172 -0.39 4.05 10.91
CA GLY A 172 -1.04 3.27 11.96
C GLY A 172 -0.59 3.65 13.39
N GLU A 173 -0.13 4.90 13.62
CA GLU A 173 0.34 5.40 14.91
C GLU A 173 -0.20 6.80 15.15
N LYS A 174 -0.18 7.27 16.40
CA LYS A 174 -0.55 8.63 16.76
C LYS A 174 0.52 9.62 16.33
N LEU A 175 0.09 10.83 15.96
CA LEU A 175 0.99 11.87 15.44
C LEU A 175 2.15 12.19 16.40
N GLU A 176 1.88 12.25 17.70
CA GLU A 176 2.88 12.54 18.72
C GLU A 176 3.99 11.51 18.86
N ASN A 177 3.77 10.30 18.39
CA ASN A 177 4.73 9.20 18.48
C ASN A 177 5.57 9.03 17.20
N ILE A 178 5.14 9.61 16.08
CA ILE A 178 5.81 9.46 14.78
C ILE A 178 7.05 10.35 14.73
N GLY A 179 8.18 9.78 14.29
CA GLY A 179 9.45 10.48 14.16
C GLY A 179 10.20 10.67 15.48
N THR A 180 9.75 10.06 16.56
CA THR A 180 10.43 10.12 17.86
C THR A 180 11.62 9.17 17.96
N GLY A 181 11.77 8.25 17.00
CA GLY A 181 12.76 7.17 17.05
C GLY A 181 12.45 6.05 18.05
N ALA A 182 11.26 6.09 18.65
CA ALA A 182 10.83 5.06 19.61
C ALA A 182 10.30 3.79 18.93
N TYR A 183 9.94 3.85 17.65
CA TYR A 183 9.42 2.71 16.93
C TYR A 183 10.55 1.79 16.43
N ASP A 184 10.49 0.52 16.84
CA ASP A 184 11.40 -0.54 16.37
C ASP A 184 10.65 -1.46 15.39
N GLN A 185 10.77 -1.18 14.11
CA GLN A 185 10.16 -1.98 13.04
C GLN A 185 10.59 -3.44 13.10
N TYR A 186 11.89 -3.69 13.18
CA TYR A 186 12.40 -5.05 13.11
C TYR A 186 12.20 -5.81 14.44
N GLY A 187 12.20 -5.13 15.57
CA GLY A 187 11.73 -5.70 16.83
C GLY A 187 10.26 -6.10 16.77
N THR A 188 9.42 -5.27 16.12
CA THR A 188 8.01 -5.61 15.88
C THR A 188 7.87 -6.80 14.93
N VAL A 189 8.66 -6.88 13.85
CA VAL A 189 8.70 -8.05 12.93
C VAL A 189 9.03 -9.32 13.71
N ARG A 190 10.13 -9.31 14.49
CA ARG A 190 10.54 -10.46 15.30
C ARG A 190 9.48 -10.82 16.36
N GLY A 191 8.89 -9.83 17.00
CA GLY A 191 7.84 -10.02 18.00
C GLY A 191 6.57 -10.66 17.42
N VAL A 192 6.12 -10.25 16.23
CA VAL A 192 4.98 -10.87 15.54
C VAL A 192 5.28 -12.33 15.18
N LYS A 193 6.47 -12.62 14.62
CA LYS A 193 6.88 -14.01 14.32
C LYS A 193 6.93 -14.88 15.58
N THR A 194 7.52 -14.37 16.64
CA THR A 194 7.62 -15.07 17.94
C THR A 194 6.22 -15.37 18.48
N TYR A 195 5.31 -14.39 18.45
CA TYR A 195 3.93 -14.59 18.89
C TYR A 195 3.22 -15.72 18.14
N PHE A 196 3.26 -15.75 16.81
CA PHE A 196 2.61 -16.82 16.05
C PHE A 196 3.24 -18.18 16.30
N ARG A 197 4.57 -18.27 16.36
CA ARG A 197 5.28 -19.51 16.63
C ARG A 197 5.02 -20.05 18.03
N GLU A 198 5.06 -19.19 19.05
CA GLU A 198 4.95 -19.63 20.45
C GLU A 198 3.52 -19.89 20.88
N VAL A 199 2.58 -19.01 20.50
CA VAL A 199 1.19 -19.10 20.93
C VAL A 199 0.37 -20.02 20.01
N TRP A 200 0.56 -19.92 18.70
CA TRP A 200 -0.26 -20.63 17.73
C TRP A 200 0.43 -21.84 17.11
N LYS A 201 1.73 -22.06 17.38
CA LYS A 201 2.56 -23.10 16.74
C LYS A 201 2.48 -23.03 15.21
N ALA A 202 2.40 -21.81 14.67
CA ALA A 202 2.24 -21.54 13.26
C ALA A 202 3.37 -20.65 12.74
N GLU A 203 3.90 -21.00 11.57
CA GLU A 203 4.89 -20.18 10.85
C GLU A 203 4.14 -19.24 9.89
N ILE A 204 3.80 -18.05 10.37
CA ILE A 204 3.14 -17.01 9.58
C ILE A 204 4.19 -16.06 9.02
N PRO A 205 4.30 -15.89 7.69
CA PRO A 205 5.23 -14.95 7.09
C PRO A 205 4.97 -13.51 7.54
N VAL A 206 6.05 -12.79 7.86
CA VAL A 206 5.98 -11.39 8.27
C VAL A 206 6.75 -10.52 7.26
N ILE A 207 6.06 -9.54 6.71
CA ILE A 207 6.54 -8.66 5.66
C ILE A 207 6.85 -7.28 6.27
N ALA A 208 8.07 -6.77 6.06
CA ALA A 208 8.43 -5.42 6.48
C ALA A 208 7.96 -4.39 5.45
N ALA A 209 7.34 -3.30 5.90
CA ALA A 209 6.87 -2.20 5.05
C ALA A 209 7.31 -0.84 5.64
N GLY A 210 7.65 0.09 4.77
CA GLY A 210 8.18 1.41 5.13
C GLY A 210 9.71 1.47 5.03
N GLY A 211 10.23 2.58 4.51
CA GLY A 211 11.68 2.86 4.43
C GLY A 211 12.48 2.02 3.43
N ILE A 212 11.88 1.09 2.74
CA ILE A 212 12.57 0.17 1.83
C ILE A 212 12.59 0.76 0.42
N TRP A 213 13.80 0.91 -0.16
CA TRP A 213 13.98 1.54 -1.46
C TRP A 213 14.84 0.74 -2.42
N ASP A 214 15.94 0.18 -1.96
CA ASP A 214 16.94 -0.51 -2.77
C ASP A 214 17.27 -1.91 -2.24
N ARG A 215 18.28 -2.53 -2.86
CA ARG A 215 18.75 -3.87 -2.49
C ARG A 215 19.31 -3.94 -1.07
N GLU A 216 19.95 -2.89 -0.58
CA GLU A 216 20.54 -2.86 0.76
C GLU A 216 19.45 -2.83 1.81
N ASP A 217 18.41 -2.01 1.60
CA ASP A 217 17.25 -1.96 2.46
C ASP A 217 16.51 -3.32 2.49
N LEU A 218 16.31 -3.94 1.30
CA LEU A 218 15.74 -5.29 1.18
C LEU A 218 16.60 -6.33 1.93
N ALA A 219 17.92 -6.32 1.72
CA ALA A 219 18.81 -7.27 2.38
C ALA A 219 18.80 -7.11 3.90
N ARG A 220 18.76 -5.87 4.38
CA ARG A 220 18.64 -5.55 5.81
C ARG A 220 17.33 -6.09 6.38
N ALA A 221 16.19 -5.82 5.73
CA ALA A 221 14.90 -6.31 6.21
C ALA A 221 14.87 -7.84 6.34
N LEU A 222 15.42 -8.56 5.34
CA LEU A 222 15.50 -10.02 5.39
C LEU A 222 16.47 -10.52 6.48
N ALA A 223 17.62 -9.87 6.65
CA ALA A 223 18.58 -10.21 7.71
C ALA A 223 18.01 -9.98 9.10
N GLU A 224 17.14 -8.99 9.27
CA GLU A 224 16.44 -8.67 10.51
C GLU A 224 15.22 -9.56 10.79
N GLY A 225 14.97 -10.54 9.92
CA GLY A 225 13.99 -11.60 10.13
C GLY A 225 12.67 -11.44 9.36
N ALA A 226 12.51 -10.45 8.50
CA ALA A 226 11.36 -10.39 7.62
C ALA A 226 11.43 -11.52 6.56
N ASP A 227 10.26 -12.05 6.17
CA ASP A 227 10.16 -13.07 5.12
C ASP A 227 10.01 -12.44 3.73
N GLY A 228 9.71 -11.15 3.68
CA GLY A 228 9.61 -10.35 2.47
C GLY A 228 9.44 -8.87 2.80
N VAL A 229 9.29 -8.06 1.77
CA VAL A 229 9.12 -6.61 1.91
C VAL A 229 7.92 -6.10 1.13
N GLN A 230 7.32 -5.00 1.62
CA GLN A 230 6.34 -4.23 0.86
C GLN A 230 6.91 -2.86 0.53
N MET A 231 6.87 -2.50 -0.75
CA MET A 231 7.36 -1.23 -1.28
C MET A 231 6.24 -0.53 -2.07
N ALA A 232 6.05 0.75 -1.84
CA ALA A 232 5.05 1.56 -2.55
C ALA A 232 5.69 2.71 -3.33
N SER A 233 6.29 3.69 -2.66
CA SER A 233 6.82 4.92 -3.25
C SER A 233 7.82 4.67 -4.39
N ARG A 234 8.62 3.61 -4.29
CA ARG A 234 9.59 3.22 -5.33
C ARG A 234 8.93 2.93 -6.69
N PHE A 235 7.69 2.43 -6.66
CA PHE A 235 6.93 2.08 -7.87
C PHE A 235 6.18 3.25 -8.50
N VAL A 236 6.07 4.41 -7.83
CA VAL A 236 5.38 5.58 -8.38
C VAL A 236 6.07 6.09 -9.64
N CYS A 237 7.41 6.23 -9.61
CA CYS A 237 8.19 6.69 -10.76
C CYS A 237 8.50 5.55 -11.74
N THR A 238 7.48 4.75 -12.09
CA THR A 238 7.58 3.75 -13.15
C THR A 238 6.66 4.09 -14.31
N GLU A 239 7.04 3.64 -15.51
CA GLU A 239 6.20 3.77 -16.69
C GLU A 239 4.83 3.13 -16.47
N GLU A 240 4.80 2.03 -15.72
CA GLU A 240 3.61 1.21 -15.49
C GLU A 240 2.69 1.72 -14.38
N CYS A 241 3.15 2.65 -13.55
CA CYS A 241 2.29 3.29 -12.53
C CYS A 241 1.14 4.04 -13.20
N ASP A 242 -0.06 3.89 -12.64
CA ASP A 242 -1.30 4.44 -13.20
C ASP A 242 -1.52 5.92 -12.84
N ALA A 243 -0.60 6.55 -12.10
CA ALA A 243 -0.61 7.98 -11.83
C ALA A 243 -0.28 8.80 -13.08
N SER A 244 -0.76 10.06 -13.13
CA SER A 244 -0.39 11.01 -14.18
C SER A 244 1.09 11.35 -14.19
N ASP A 245 1.59 11.87 -15.31
CA ASP A 245 2.99 12.29 -15.42
C ASP A 245 3.32 13.43 -14.44
N ALA A 246 2.38 14.37 -14.21
CA ALA A 246 2.57 15.42 -13.22
C ALA A 246 2.69 14.89 -11.80
N PHE A 247 1.96 13.82 -11.43
CA PHE A 247 2.11 13.15 -10.16
C PHE A 247 3.51 12.52 -10.01
N LYS A 248 3.99 11.84 -11.06
CA LYS A 248 5.34 11.26 -11.08
C LYS A 248 6.41 12.35 -11.02
N GLN A 249 6.20 13.47 -11.73
CA GLN A 249 7.09 14.62 -11.70
C GLN A 249 7.19 15.22 -10.31
N ALA A 250 6.08 15.30 -9.56
CA ALA A 250 6.11 15.76 -8.16
C ALA A 250 7.02 14.91 -7.27
N TYR A 251 7.18 13.62 -7.55
CA TYR A 251 8.16 12.75 -6.87
C TYR A 251 9.60 13.04 -7.32
N LEU A 252 9.83 13.27 -8.63
CA LEU A 252 11.17 13.59 -9.15
C LEU A 252 11.68 14.95 -8.65
N ASP A 253 10.78 15.90 -8.44
CA ASP A 253 11.09 17.24 -7.93
C ASP A 253 11.13 17.30 -6.39
N CYS A 254 10.74 16.21 -5.72
CA CYS A 254 10.61 16.16 -4.28
C CYS A 254 11.97 16.17 -3.61
N ARG A 255 12.18 17.09 -2.68
CA ARG A 255 13.31 17.09 -1.76
C ARG A 255 12.93 16.47 -0.43
N ARG A 256 13.92 16.11 0.35
CA ARG A 256 13.71 15.49 1.67
C ARG A 256 12.89 16.39 2.61
N GLU A 257 13.15 17.69 2.57
CA GLU A 257 12.44 18.70 3.35
C GLU A 257 10.98 18.95 2.91
N ASP A 258 10.62 18.55 1.69
CA ASP A 258 9.25 18.67 1.20
C ASP A 258 8.31 17.58 1.80
N ILE A 259 8.89 16.53 2.39
CA ILE A 259 8.14 15.40 2.94
C ILE A 259 7.79 15.71 4.39
N GLY A 260 6.49 15.72 4.69
CA GLY A 260 5.99 16.04 6.01
C GLY A 260 4.78 15.20 6.43
N LEU A 261 4.33 15.42 7.66
CA LEU A 261 3.15 14.79 8.21
C LEU A 261 1.94 15.74 8.07
N VAL A 262 0.81 15.17 7.66
CA VAL A 262 -0.46 15.86 7.53
C VAL A 262 -1.53 15.12 8.32
N MET A 263 -2.43 15.83 8.98
CA MET A 263 -3.62 15.20 9.56
C MET A 263 -4.67 15.03 8.48
N SER A 264 -5.00 13.77 8.21
CA SER A 264 -6.04 13.41 7.25
C SER A 264 -7.42 13.53 7.87
N PRO A 265 -8.45 13.93 7.11
CA PRO A 265 -9.85 13.84 7.53
C PRO A 265 -10.31 12.44 7.97
N ALA A 266 -9.57 11.38 7.65
CA ALA A 266 -9.81 10.04 8.18
C ALA A 266 -9.48 9.91 9.69
N GLY A 267 -8.96 10.96 10.31
CA GLY A 267 -8.53 10.95 11.71
C GLY A 267 -7.19 10.26 11.95
N LEU A 268 -6.45 10.00 10.89
CA LEU A 268 -5.13 9.37 10.91
C LEU A 268 -4.07 10.38 10.44
N PRO A 269 -2.87 10.39 11.03
CA PRO A 269 -1.75 11.09 10.42
C PRO A 269 -1.40 10.43 9.08
N GLY A 270 -0.85 11.21 8.17
CA GLY A 270 -0.37 10.72 6.87
C GLY A 270 0.94 11.37 6.49
N ARG A 271 1.77 10.68 5.72
CA ARG A 271 2.99 11.25 5.16
C ARG A 271 2.82 11.55 3.69
N ALA A 272 3.21 12.78 3.31
CA ALA A 272 2.98 13.32 1.98
C ALA A 272 4.08 14.32 1.59
N ILE A 273 4.11 14.70 0.32
CA ILE A 273 4.69 15.97 -0.10
C ILE A 273 3.76 17.06 0.43
N SER A 274 4.19 17.77 1.48
CA SER A 274 3.30 18.57 2.34
C SER A 274 3.39 20.08 2.11
N LYS A 275 4.26 20.54 1.20
CA LYS A 275 4.50 21.98 0.95
C LYS A 275 3.28 22.76 0.49
N ASN A 276 2.25 22.08 -0.05
CA ASN A 276 1.03 22.67 -0.59
C ASN A 276 -0.23 22.42 0.29
N ILE A 277 -0.07 21.95 1.53
CA ILE A 277 -1.21 21.53 2.35
C ILE A 277 -2.16 22.71 2.66
N ASP A 278 -1.63 23.92 2.80
CA ASP A 278 -2.46 25.10 3.07
C ASP A 278 -3.25 25.54 1.83
N GLN A 279 -2.68 25.40 0.62
CA GLN A 279 -3.41 25.62 -0.63
C GLN A 279 -4.56 24.62 -0.81
N ILE A 280 -4.31 23.33 -0.46
CA ILE A 280 -5.34 22.29 -0.50
C ILE A 280 -6.51 22.64 0.41
N ARG A 281 -6.22 23.07 1.64
CA ARG A 281 -7.24 23.48 2.62
C ARG A 281 -8.00 24.70 2.16
N GLN A 282 -7.30 25.76 1.74
CA GLN A 282 -7.91 27.01 1.34
C GLN A 282 -8.83 26.81 0.13
N ARG A 283 -8.41 26.04 -0.87
CA ARG A 283 -9.24 25.72 -2.03
C ARG A 283 -10.58 25.08 -1.68
N ASP A 284 -10.58 24.08 -0.80
CA ASP A 284 -11.81 23.39 -0.42
C ASP A 284 -12.75 24.32 0.41
N ILE A 285 -12.18 25.26 1.17
CA ILE A 285 -12.92 26.30 1.88
C ILE A 285 -13.56 27.29 0.89
N ASP A 286 -12.78 27.84 -0.03
CA ASP A 286 -13.21 28.84 -1.01
C ASP A 286 -14.33 28.32 -1.92
N LEU A 287 -14.28 27.05 -2.26
CA LEU A 287 -15.29 26.40 -3.10
C LEU A 287 -16.53 25.96 -2.30
N GLY A 288 -16.52 26.10 -0.96
CA GLY A 288 -17.61 25.65 -0.10
C GLY A 288 -17.91 24.15 -0.30
N VAL A 289 -16.88 23.35 -0.58
CA VAL A 289 -17.03 21.92 -0.87
C VAL A 289 -17.69 21.23 0.30
N ARG A 290 -18.85 20.62 0.06
CA ARG A 290 -19.51 19.75 1.02
C ARG A 290 -19.19 18.30 0.71
N CYS A 291 -19.15 17.44 1.76
CA CYS A 291 -18.92 16.03 1.56
C CYS A 291 -20.02 15.41 0.67
N PRO A 292 -19.73 15.02 -0.58
CA PRO A 292 -20.75 14.49 -1.48
C PRO A 292 -21.01 12.98 -1.26
N SER A 293 -20.03 12.26 -0.73
CA SER A 293 -20.01 10.81 -0.88
C SER A 293 -20.08 10.02 0.42
N GLY A 294 -19.68 10.60 1.57
CA GLY A 294 -19.60 9.85 2.81
C GLY A 294 -18.63 8.66 2.73
N CYS A 295 -17.49 8.84 2.04
CA CYS A 295 -16.54 7.78 1.67
C CYS A 295 -15.80 7.13 2.85
N LEU A 296 -15.75 7.79 4.01
CA LEU A 296 -15.12 7.28 5.21
C LEU A 296 -16.17 6.99 6.29
N LYS A 297 -16.01 5.90 7.04
CA LYS A 297 -16.84 5.55 8.20
C LYS A 297 -16.80 6.65 9.26
N LYS A 298 -15.61 7.27 9.45
CA LYS A 298 -15.39 8.47 10.27
C LYS A 298 -14.63 9.50 9.45
N CYS A 299 -15.13 10.73 9.41
CA CYS A 299 -14.51 11.81 8.64
C CYS A 299 -14.66 13.13 9.38
N THR A 300 -13.56 13.76 9.76
CA THR A 300 -13.56 15.06 10.47
C THR A 300 -14.00 16.19 9.57
N TYR A 301 -13.73 16.12 8.26
CA TYR A 301 -14.22 17.09 7.27
C TYR A 301 -15.76 17.14 7.21
N LYS A 302 -16.42 15.99 7.33
CA LYS A 302 -17.88 15.91 7.36
C LYS A 302 -18.47 16.54 8.63
N ALA A 303 -17.72 16.49 9.73
CA ALA A 303 -18.17 17.00 11.03
C ALA A 303 -18.00 18.51 11.16
N ASP A 304 -16.87 19.08 10.79
CA ASP A 304 -16.48 20.46 11.09
C ASP A 304 -16.21 21.37 9.87
N GLN A 305 -16.07 20.79 8.69
CA GLN A 305 -15.79 21.47 7.41
C GLN A 305 -14.53 22.36 7.41
N GLU A 306 -13.72 22.33 8.45
CA GLU A 306 -12.51 23.16 8.57
C GLU A 306 -11.29 22.59 7.83
N ARG A 307 -11.43 21.38 7.26
CA ARG A 307 -10.36 20.64 6.60
C ARG A 307 -10.74 20.36 5.15
N PHE A 308 -9.85 19.71 4.42
CA PHE A 308 -10.06 19.35 3.02
C PHE A 308 -10.70 17.96 2.86
N CYS A 309 -11.33 17.71 1.72
CA CYS A 309 -11.85 16.39 1.37
C CYS A 309 -10.71 15.50 0.86
N ILE A 310 -10.33 14.48 1.65
CA ILE A 310 -9.16 13.62 1.35
C ILE A 310 -9.30 12.89 0.02
N VAL A 311 -10.46 12.31 -0.30
CA VAL A 311 -10.63 11.54 -1.53
C VAL A 311 -10.51 12.43 -2.77
N HIS A 312 -11.06 13.64 -2.71
CA HIS A 312 -10.94 14.58 -3.82
C HIS A 312 -9.53 15.18 -3.94
N ALA A 313 -8.83 15.41 -2.81
CA ALA A 313 -7.45 15.87 -2.86
C ALA A 313 -6.52 14.81 -3.48
N LEU A 314 -6.71 13.53 -3.14
CA LEU A 314 -5.97 12.44 -3.74
C LEU A 314 -6.32 12.22 -5.22
N ASP A 315 -7.60 12.34 -5.59
CA ASP A 315 -8.04 12.24 -6.98
C ASP A 315 -7.48 13.37 -7.86
N ARG A 316 -7.50 14.61 -7.35
CA ARG A 316 -6.89 15.75 -8.05
C ARG A 316 -5.41 15.50 -8.34
N ALA A 317 -4.65 15.09 -7.33
CA ALA A 317 -3.23 14.80 -7.50
C ALA A 317 -3.02 13.69 -8.54
N GLN A 318 -3.77 12.58 -8.46
CA GLN A 318 -3.67 11.47 -9.40
C GLN A 318 -3.86 11.92 -10.84
N ARG A 319 -4.79 12.85 -11.09
CA ARG A 319 -5.08 13.41 -12.42
C ARG A 319 -4.11 14.48 -12.89
N GLY A 320 -3.18 14.91 -12.05
CA GLY A 320 -2.12 15.85 -12.40
C GLY A 320 -2.26 17.24 -11.78
N ASP A 321 -3.34 17.54 -11.07
CA ASP A 321 -3.44 18.76 -10.26
C ASP A 321 -2.72 18.51 -8.92
N VAL A 322 -1.39 18.58 -8.95
CA VAL A 322 -0.54 18.38 -7.76
C VAL A 322 -0.40 19.63 -6.89
N GLU A 323 -0.83 20.79 -7.39
CA GLU A 323 -0.80 22.04 -6.62
C GLU A 323 -1.92 22.09 -5.58
N THR A 324 -3.11 21.61 -5.95
CA THR A 324 -4.27 21.56 -5.06
C THR A 324 -4.65 20.12 -4.67
N GLY A 325 -3.89 19.14 -5.12
CA GLY A 325 -4.02 17.73 -4.79
C GLY A 325 -3.00 17.29 -3.74
N LEU A 326 -3.32 16.23 -3.02
CA LEU A 326 -2.45 15.65 -2.00
C LEU A 326 -1.66 14.47 -2.58
N VAL A 327 -0.34 14.58 -2.56
CA VAL A 327 0.58 13.55 -3.02
C VAL A 327 1.13 12.79 -1.81
N PHE A 328 0.54 11.64 -1.48
CA PHE A 328 1.09 10.76 -0.46
C PHE A 328 2.41 10.12 -0.90
N CYS A 329 3.38 10.05 0.02
CA CYS A 329 4.68 9.44 -0.25
C CYS A 329 5.32 8.91 1.03
N GLY A 330 6.22 7.93 0.92
CA GLY A 330 7.07 7.49 2.03
C GLY A 330 8.28 8.42 2.23
N SER A 331 8.99 8.22 3.34
CA SER A 331 10.15 9.05 3.73
C SER A 331 11.30 9.04 2.70
N ASN A 332 11.36 8.03 1.84
CA ASN A 332 12.38 7.86 0.81
C ASN A 332 11.97 8.35 -0.59
N ALA A 333 10.80 9.01 -0.75
CA ALA A 333 10.32 9.46 -2.06
C ALA A 333 11.30 10.41 -2.77
N TRP A 334 12.00 11.25 -2.03
CA TRP A 334 13.04 12.17 -2.51
C TRP A 334 14.21 11.48 -3.23
N ARG A 335 14.35 10.14 -3.10
CA ARG A 335 15.38 9.35 -3.79
C ARG A 335 15.01 9.01 -5.24
N ALA A 336 13.79 9.34 -5.67
CA ALA A 336 13.39 9.18 -7.06
C ALA A 336 14.17 10.17 -7.94
N ASP A 337 14.91 9.69 -8.92
CA ASP A 337 15.77 10.48 -9.78
C ASP A 337 15.39 10.40 -11.28
N ARG A 338 14.56 9.44 -11.64
CA ARG A 338 14.10 9.20 -13.01
C ARG A 338 12.85 8.33 -13.07
N ILE A 339 12.18 8.37 -14.19
CA ILE A 339 11.17 7.37 -14.55
C ILE A 339 11.91 6.09 -14.98
N THR A 340 11.47 4.97 -14.44
CA THR A 340 12.04 3.64 -14.70
C THR A 340 10.95 2.65 -15.05
N THR A 341 11.24 1.35 -15.12
CA THR A 341 10.26 0.29 -15.32
C THR A 341 10.18 -0.61 -14.09
N VAL A 342 9.04 -1.27 -13.88
CA VAL A 342 8.89 -2.32 -12.86
C VAL A 342 9.98 -3.37 -13.04
N LYS A 343 10.24 -3.78 -14.29
CA LYS A 343 11.30 -4.76 -14.58
C LYS A 343 12.67 -4.30 -14.09
N ALA A 344 13.03 -3.04 -14.35
CA ALA A 344 14.32 -2.49 -13.93
C ALA A 344 14.47 -2.48 -12.40
N ILE A 345 13.40 -2.17 -11.66
CA ILE A 345 13.38 -2.28 -10.19
C ILE A 345 13.65 -3.72 -9.76
N PHE A 346 12.98 -4.70 -10.37
CA PHE A 346 13.21 -6.12 -10.04
C PHE A 346 14.63 -6.56 -10.38
N ASP A 347 15.18 -6.14 -11.51
CA ASP A 347 16.57 -6.43 -11.89
C ASP A 347 17.55 -5.83 -10.88
N GLU A 348 17.34 -4.59 -10.43
CA GLU A 348 18.16 -3.93 -9.40
C GLU A 348 18.12 -4.70 -8.08
N LEU A 349 16.92 -5.08 -7.63
CA LEU A 349 16.72 -5.73 -6.34
C LEU A 349 17.22 -7.19 -6.32
N PHE A 350 17.05 -7.94 -7.42
CA PHE A 350 17.13 -9.40 -7.42
C PHE A 350 18.14 -9.99 -8.40
N ALA A 351 18.70 -9.23 -9.36
CA ALA A 351 19.73 -9.78 -10.24
C ALA A 351 20.97 -10.19 -9.42
N PRO A 352 21.70 -11.25 -9.83
CA PRO A 352 22.97 -11.58 -9.22
C PRO A 352 23.90 -10.36 -9.24
N ALA A 353 24.65 -10.15 -8.15
CA ALA A 353 25.70 -9.11 -8.16
C ALA A 353 26.65 -9.40 -9.35
N ARG A 354 26.83 -8.42 -10.24
CA ARG A 354 27.85 -8.56 -11.26
C ARG A 354 29.19 -8.76 -10.58
N PRO A 355 29.99 -9.77 -10.94
CA PRO A 355 31.34 -9.86 -10.43
C PRO A 355 32.06 -8.57 -10.78
N VAL A 356 32.63 -7.90 -9.78
CA VAL A 356 33.53 -6.76 -10.01
C VAL A 356 34.67 -7.32 -10.84
N SER A 357 34.76 -6.92 -12.11
CA SER A 357 35.94 -7.19 -12.93
C SER A 357 37.11 -6.50 -12.20
N ARG A 358 37.95 -7.31 -11.56
CA ARG A 358 39.25 -6.84 -11.13
C ARG A 358 40.09 -6.72 -12.42
N ASP A 359 40.00 -5.60 -13.08
CA ASP A 359 41.04 -5.17 -14.00
C ASP A 359 42.28 -4.91 -13.16
N VAL A 360 43.03 -5.98 -12.95
CA VAL A 360 44.41 -5.87 -12.50
C VAL A 360 45.15 -5.27 -13.69
N ALA A 361 45.36 -3.97 -13.65
CA ALA A 361 46.38 -3.32 -14.47
C ALA A 361 47.74 -3.91 -14.07
N VAL A 362 48.15 -4.96 -14.78
CA VAL A 362 49.55 -5.39 -14.77
C VAL A 362 50.28 -4.38 -15.65
N ASN A 363 50.76 -3.34 -15.05
CA ASN A 363 51.82 -2.53 -15.68
C ASN A 363 53.12 -3.29 -15.48
N GLY A 364 53.67 -3.84 -16.59
CA GLY A 364 55.03 -4.26 -16.71
C GLY A 364 55.97 -3.08 -16.97
#